data_5dda7190cf2a5b04ad62557d90752859
#
_entry.id   5dda7190cf2a5b04ad62557d90752859
#
_cell.length_a   1.000
_cell.length_b   1.000
_cell.length_c   1.000
_cell.angle_alpha   90.00
_cell.angle_beta   90.00
_cell.angle_gamma   90.00
#
_symmetry.space_group_name_H-M   'P 1'
#
loop_
_entity.id
_entity.type
_entity.pdbx_description
1 polymer ?
#
loop_
_entity_poly.entity_id
_entity_poly.type
_entity_poly.pdbx_seq_one_letter_code
_entity_poly.pdbx_strand_id
1 'polypeptide(L)'
;MKRFYLTTAIDYVNSIPHLGTAYEKIGADALARFMRLEGHEVHFQMGNDEHSTNVLKAAREKGMDPKAYCDQMRGKFTDIWKKLEISYDDFIQTSEPRHHQATQKLFDAIHKTGDIYEGLYEGWYCESCEAFYTEKDLVEGLCPHHKTKPKWLSEKNFFFKLSKYQQPLLEYIRQHPEFILPEIRRNEILRLIEGGLDDISVSRSGFEWGISLPNDPTHVVYVWFDALINYLTAVGYADDPARFEKWWPANVHVIGKDITRFHCVIWPAMLMSVGLALPKTVFGHGFVYLKGEKMSK
;
A
#
# COMPACT_ATOMS: atom_id res chain seq x y z
N MET A 1 13.98 26.84 2.22
CA MET A 1 13.09 26.37 1.13
C MET A 1 12.00 25.51 1.75
N LYS A 2 10.73 25.65 1.36
CA LYS A 2 9.66 24.77 1.86
C LYS A 2 9.82 23.39 1.21
N ARG A 3 9.60 22.33 1.98
CA ARG A 3 9.71 20.93 1.52
C ARG A 3 8.36 20.41 1.06
N PHE A 4 8.36 19.55 0.04
CA PHE A 4 7.16 18.92 -0.48
C PHE A 4 7.44 17.47 -0.83
N TYR A 5 6.94 16.54 -0.02
CA TYR A 5 7.05 15.12 -0.24
C TYR A 5 5.76 14.59 -0.88
N LEU A 6 5.88 14.11 -2.10
CA LEU A 6 4.81 13.57 -2.93
C LEU A 6 5.06 12.11 -3.24
N THR A 7 4.04 11.28 -3.15
CA THR A 7 4.13 9.87 -3.51
C THR A 7 2.98 9.45 -4.41
N THR A 8 3.19 8.38 -5.17
CA THR A 8 2.11 7.62 -5.78
C THR A 8 2.00 6.24 -5.14
N ALA A 9 0.92 5.52 -5.42
CA ALA A 9 0.88 4.09 -5.14
C ALA A 9 2.04 3.37 -5.83
N ILE A 10 2.54 2.31 -5.21
CA ILE A 10 3.47 1.38 -5.85
C ILE A 10 2.67 0.31 -6.60
N ASP A 11 3.16 -0.10 -7.75
CA ASP A 11 2.40 -0.93 -8.69
C ASP A 11 2.84 -2.40 -8.62
N TYR A 12 1.89 -3.34 -8.68
CA TYR A 12 2.19 -4.75 -8.88
C TYR A 12 2.90 -4.99 -10.22
N VAL A 13 3.96 -5.80 -10.19
CA VAL A 13 4.79 -6.08 -11.37
C VAL A 13 4.39 -7.35 -12.13
N ASN A 14 3.20 -7.88 -11.90
CA ASN A 14 2.67 -9.03 -12.63
C ASN A 14 2.34 -8.74 -14.11
N SER A 15 2.31 -7.47 -14.51
CA SER A 15 2.17 -7.01 -15.90
C SER A 15 2.84 -5.65 -16.10
N ILE A 16 2.96 -5.20 -17.35
CA ILE A 16 3.44 -3.85 -17.67
C ILE A 16 2.41 -2.79 -17.24
N PRO A 17 2.83 -1.52 -17.01
CA PRO A 17 1.92 -0.43 -16.72
C PRO A 17 0.84 -0.26 -17.80
N HIS A 18 -0.36 0.08 -17.36
CA HIS A 18 -1.48 0.39 -18.24
C HIS A 18 -1.88 1.88 -18.13
N LEU A 19 -2.86 2.30 -18.93
CA LEU A 19 -3.27 3.70 -18.99
C LEU A 19 -3.72 4.27 -17.63
N GLY A 20 -4.39 3.46 -16.80
CA GLY A 20 -4.79 3.89 -15.44
C GLY A 20 -3.60 4.17 -14.54
N THR A 21 -2.55 3.35 -14.62
CA THR A 21 -1.28 3.55 -13.91
C THR A 21 -0.58 4.84 -14.41
N ALA A 22 -0.51 5.01 -15.74
CA ALA A 22 0.10 6.20 -16.34
C ALA A 22 -0.66 7.50 -15.95
N TYR A 23 -1.99 7.45 -15.91
CA TYR A 23 -2.82 8.58 -15.49
C TYR A 23 -2.44 9.09 -14.08
N GLU A 24 -2.28 8.18 -13.13
CA GLU A 24 -1.84 8.52 -11.76
C GLU A 24 -0.46 9.18 -11.76
N LYS A 25 0.52 8.56 -12.43
CA LYS A 25 1.92 9.04 -12.43
C LYS A 25 2.06 10.39 -13.14
N ILE A 26 1.35 10.59 -14.27
CA ILE A 26 1.34 11.87 -14.99
C ILE A 26 0.71 12.98 -14.13
N GLY A 27 -0.42 12.68 -13.45
CA GLY A 27 -1.07 13.65 -12.56
C GLY A 27 -0.18 14.05 -11.38
N ALA A 28 0.50 13.08 -10.76
CA ALA A 28 1.45 13.33 -9.69
C ALA A 28 2.67 14.13 -10.19
N ASP A 29 3.20 13.80 -11.37
CA ASP A 29 4.33 14.53 -11.96
C ASP A 29 3.99 15.99 -12.27
N ALA A 30 2.80 16.26 -12.78
CA ALA A 30 2.33 17.63 -12.99
C ALA A 30 2.35 18.44 -11.67
N LEU A 31 1.89 17.83 -10.57
CA LEU A 31 1.97 18.46 -9.24
C LEU A 31 3.41 18.63 -8.77
N ALA A 32 4.26 17.63 -8.94
CA ALA A 32 5.69 17.74 -8.57
C ALA A 32 6.39 18.89 -9.30
N ARG A 33 6.16 19.01 -10.62
CA ARG A 33 6.71 20.10 -11.44
C ARG A 33 6.17 21.46 -11.00
N PHE A 34 4.87 21.56 -10.74
CA PHE A 34 4.25 22.79 -10.24
C PHE A 34 4.89 23.22 -8.91
N MET A 35 5.04 22.31 -7.95
CA MET A 35 5.64 22.64 -6.66
C MET A 35 7.11 23.03 -6.77
N ARG A 36 7.87 22.46 -7.72
CA ARG A 36 9.25 22.91 -8.02
C ARG A 36 9.28 24.32 -8.60
N LEU A 37 8.34 24.66 -9.50
CA LEU A 37 8.19 26.02 -10.04
C LEU A 37 7.83 27.05 -8.94
N GLU A 38 7.03 26.65 -7.94
CA GLU A 38 6.73 27.45 -6.75
C GLU A 38 7.90 27.58 -5.76
N GLY A 39 9.07 27.03 -6.11
CA GLY A 39 10.29 27.14 -5.29
C GLY A 39 10.36 26.18 -4.11
N HIS A 40 9.58 25.10 -4.10
CA HIS A 40 9.71 24.04 -3.10
C HIS A 40 10.86 23.09 -3.45
N GLU A 41 11.51 22.56 -2.40
CA GLU A 41 12.31 21.36 -2.54
C GLU A 41 11.35 20.16 -2.57
N VAL A 42 11.28 19.47 -3.70
CA VAL A 42 10.32 18.37 -3.92
C VAL A 42 11.06 17.04 -3.86
N HIS A 43 10.47 16.07 -3.13
CA HIS A 43 10.83 14.66 -3.21
C HIS A 43 9.61 13.89 -3.74
N PHE A 44 9.70 13.37 -4.95
CA PHE A 44 8.65 12.60 -5.61
C PHE A 44 9.04 11.13 -5.69
N GLN A 45 8.30 10.28 -4.97
CA GLN A 45 8.55 8.85 -4.86
C GLN A 45 7.48 8.05 -5.59
N MET A 46 7.95 7.02 -6.31
CA MET A 46 7.17 5.97 -6.97
C MET A 46 7.77 4.60 -6.64
N GLY A 47 7.19 3.52 -7.15
CA GLY A 47 7.80 2.20 -6.95
C GLY A 47 6.99 1.02 -7.46
N ASN A 48 7.51 -0.18 -7.16
CA ASN A 48 6.88 -1.46 -7.43
C ASN A 48 6.60 -2.24 -6.16
N ASP A 49 5.41 -2.83 -6.10
CA ASP A 49 4.99 -3.81 -5.10
C ASP A 49 5.27 -5.21 -5.65
N GLU A 50 6.18 -5.93 -4.99
CA GLU A 50 6.77 -7.15 -5.52
C GLU A 50 6.41 -8.41 -4.72
N HIS A 51 5.96 -8.26 -3.47
CA HIS A 51 5.71 -9.38 -2.56
C HIS A 51 4.28 -9.93 -2.64
N SER A 52 3.76 -10.12 -3.86
CA SER A 52 2.44 -10.71 -4.07
C SER A 52 2.51 -12.12 -4.65
N THR A 53 1.47 -12.94 -4.36
CA THR A 53 1.31 -14.27 -4.99
C THR A 53 1.19 -14.18 -6.50
N ASN A 54 0.59 -13.10 -6.99
CA ASN A 54 0.47 -12.87 -8.44
C ASN A 54 1.82 -12.64 -9.11
N VAL A 55 2.74 -11.94 -8.43
CA VAL A 55 4.12 -11.74 -8.91
C VAL A 55 4.89 -13.05 -8.89
N LEU A 56 4.80 -13.82 -7.78
CA LEU A 56 5.43 -15.13 -7.67
C LEU A 56 4.95 -16.09 -8.78
N LYS A 57 3.63 -16.11 -9.03
CA LYS A 57 3.05 -16.90 -10.11
C LYS A 57 3.59 -16.47 -11.48
N ALA A 58 3.62 -15.16 -11.77
CA ALA A 58 4.14 -14.65 -13.04
C ALA A 58 5.63 -14.97 -13.25
N ALA A 59 6.44 -14.95 -12.18
CA ALA A 59 7.84 -15.36 -12.23
C ALA A 59 7.98 -16.87 -12.55
N ARG A 60 7.20 -17.72 -11.86
CA ARG A 60 7.18 -19.18 -12.07
C ARG A 60 6.75 -19.56 -13.49
N GLU A 61 5.73 -18.90 -14.04
CA GLU A 61 5.27 -19.11 -15.41
C GLU A 61 6.35 -18.80 -16.45
N LYS A 62 7.31 -17.94 -16.11
CA LYS A 62 8.47 -17.61 -16.95
C LYS A 62 9.73 -18.41 -16.63
N GLY A 63 9.66 -19.32 -15.66
CA GLY A 63 10.83 -20.07 -15.19
C GLY A 63 11.92 -19.20 -14.61
N MET A 64 11.57 -18.06 -14.01
CA MET A 64 12.50 -17.09 -13.44
C MET A 64 12.48 -17.13 -11.92
N ASP A 65 13.64 -16.80 -11.32
CA ASP A 65 13.71 -16.43 -9.92
C ASP A 65 12.85 -15.18 -9.66
N PRO A 66 12.06 -15.10 -8.56
CA PRO A 66 11.16 -13.98 -8.30
C PRO A 66 11.86 -12.63 -8.27
N LYS A 67 13.05 -12.53 -7.65
CA LYS A 67 13.81 -11.27 -7.58
C LYS A 67 14.31 -10.85 -8.97
N ALA A 68 14.87 -11.81 -9.74
CA ALA A 68 15.31 -11.52 -11.10
C ALA A 68 14.15 -11.10 -12.01
N TYR A 69 12.97 -11.70 -11.83
CA TYR A 69 11.75 -11.28 -12.52
C TYR A 69 11.35 -9.85 -12.16
N CYS A 70 11.34 -9.50 -10.87
CA CYS A 70 11.02 -8.16 -10.39
C CYS A 70 11.99 -7.11 -10.93
N ASP A 71 13.29 -7.40 -10.95
CA ASP A 71 14.32 -6.51 -11.51
C ASP A 71 14.13 -6.28 -13.02
N GLN A 72 13.77 -7.33 -13.75
CA GLN A 72 13.43 -7.19 -15.17
C GLN A 72 12.18 -6.32 -15.36
N MET A 73 11.16 -6.50 -14.52
CA MET A 73 9.93 -5.72 -14.60
C MET A 73 10.18 -4.27 -14.22
N ARG A 74 10.98 -4.00 -13.17
CA ARG A 74 11.41 -2.63 -12.83
C ARG A 74 11.98 -1.91 -14.04
N GLY A 75 12.87 -2.57 -14.81
CA GLY A 75 13.41 -1.99 -16.03
C GLY A 75 12.32 -1.57 -17.01
N LYS A 76 11.32 -2.42 -17.25
CA LYS A 76 10.18 -2.09 -18.13
C LYS A 76 9.34 -0.92 -17.62
N PHE A 77 9.09 -0.85 -16.29
CA PHE A 77 8.38 0.26 -15.68
C PHE A 77 9.16 1.57 -15.85
N THR A 78 10.43 1.58 -15.45
CA THR A 78 11.26 2.78 -15.52
C THR A 78 11.47 3.28 -16.96
N ASP A 79 11.55 2.38 -17.95
CA ASP A 79 11.61 2.73 -19.36
C ASP A 79 10.34 3.46 -19.83
N ILE A 80 9.17 3.03 -19.37
CA ILE A 80 7.89 3.71 -19.68
C ILE A 80 7.86 5.08 -19.01
N TRP A 81 8.23 5.17 -17.74
CA TRP A 81 8.25 6.44 -17.01
C TRP A 81 9.25 7.43 -17.60
N LYS A 82 10.38 6.94 -18.08
CA LYS A 82 11.35 7.76 -18.82
C LYS A 82 10.78 8.28 -20.15
N LYS A 83 10.05 7.46 -20.91
CA LYS A 83 9.38 7.89 -22.15
C LYS A 83 8.29 8.93 -21.91
N LEU A 84 7.64 8.88 -20.75
CA LEU A 84 6.64 9.86 -20.32
C LEU A 84 7.28 11.07 -19.60
N GLU A 85 8.60 11.10 -19.49
CA GLU A 85 9.36 12.18 -18.82
C GLU A 85 8.92 12.43 -17.38
N ILE A 86 8.50 11.38 -16.65
CA ILE A 86 8.11 11.47 -15.24
C ILE A 86 9.32 11.81 -14.39
N SER A 87 9.25 12.91 -13.64
CA SER A 87 10.37 13.50 -12.90
C SER A 87 10.47 13.03 -11.43
N TYR A 88 10.29 11.70 -11.19
CA TYR A 88 10.45 11.13 -9.86
C TYR A 88 11.90 11.19 -9.38
N ASP A 89 12.07 11.28 -8.05
CA ASP A 89 13.38 11.35 -7.39
C ASP A 89 13.81 10.00 -6.80
N ASP A 90 12.84 9.14 -6.44
CA ASP A 90 13.10 7.80 -5.92
C ASP A 90 12.10 6.78 -6.49
N PHE A 91 12.59 5.56 -6.71
CA PHE A 91 11.79 4.43 -7.20
C PHE A 91 12.03 3.20 -6.32
N ILE A 92 11.10 2.92 -5.40
CA ILE A 92 11.19 1.82 -4.45
C ILE A 92 10.83 0.48 -5.10
N GLN A 93 11.60 -0.57 -4.79
CA GLN A 93 11.18 -1.96 -4.92
C GLN A 93 10.96 -2.54 -3.52
N THR A 94 9.82 -3.18 -3.26
CA THR A 94 9.59 -3.78 -1.93
C THR A 94 10.57 -4.91 -1.60
N SER A 95 11.21 -5.51 -2.61
CA SER A 95 12.29 -6.48 -2.44
C SER A 95 13.68 -5.88 -2.16
N GLU A 96 13.82 -4.54 -2.05
CA GLU A 96 15.09 -3.91 -1.69
C GLU A 96 15.42 -4.09 -0.20
N PRO A 97 16.73 -4.28 0.15
CA PRO A 97 17.14 -4.43 1.55
C PRO A 97 16.69 -3.27 2.46
N ARG A 98 16.72 -2.01 1.96
CA ARG A 98 16.26 -0.83 2.74
C ARG A 98 14.77 -0.92 3.09
N HIS A 99 13.97 -1.54 2.21
CA HIS A 99 12.53 -1.71 2.47
C HIS A 99 12.29 -2.85 3.48
N HIS A 100 13.01 -3.96 3.36
CA HIS A 100 12.97 -5.03 4.35
C HIS A 100 13.28 -4.52 5.76
N GLN A 101 14.35 -3.72 5.90
CA GLN A 101 14.73 -3.12 7.20
C GLN A 101 13.63 -2.20 7.75
N ALA A 102 13.05 -1.34 6.92
CA ALA A 102 11.99 -0.42 7.33
C ALA A 102 10.73 -1.17 7.74
N THR A 103 10.35 -2.20 6.98
CA THR A 103 9.18 -3.03 7.25
C THR A 103 9.33 -3.80 8.56
N GLN A 104 10.47 -4.46 8.78
CA GLN A 104 10.75 -5.18 10.01
C GLN A 104 10.79 -4.24 11.22
N LYS A 105 11.41 -3.05 11.07
CA LYS A 105 11.47 -2.02 12.13
C LYS A 105 10.09 -1.52 12.52
N LEU A 106 9.21 -1.21 11.55
CA LEU A 106 7.88 -0.72 11.85
C LEU A 106 6.99 -1.82 12.43
N PHE A 107 7.06 -3.03 11.87
CA PHE A 107 6.32 -4.19 12.38
C PHE A 107 6.67 -4.45 13.86
N ASP A 108 7.95 -4.50 14.18
CA ASP A 108 8.43 -4.70 15.55
C ASP A 108 8.00 -3.54 16.49
N ALA A 109 8.04 -2.30 16.01
CA ALA A 109 7.56 -1.15 16.77
C ALA A 109 6.06 -1.26 17.10
N ILE A 110 5.22 -1.61 16.12
CA ILE A 110 3.77 -1.82 16.33
C ILE A 110 3.52 -3.04 17.24
N HIS A 111 4.29 -4.12 17.09
CA HIS A 111 4.18 -5.29 17.97
C HIS A 111 4.49 -4.94 19.44
N LYS A 112 5.51 -4.11 19.68
CA LYS A 112 5.88 -3.61 21.02
C LYS A 112 4.83 -2.73 21.67
N THR A 113 3.98 -2.05 20.92
CA THR A 113 2.83 -1.31 21.50
C THR A 113 1.70 -2.24 21.96
N GLY A 114 1.77 -3.53 21.62
CA GLY A 114 0.71 -4.51 21.88
C GLY A 114 -0.46 -4.43 20.89
N ASP A 115 -0.30 -3.70 19.78
CA ASP A 115 -1.31 -3.58 18.74
C ASP A 115 -1.21 -4.67 17.65
N ILE A 116 -0.15 -5.49 17.69
CA ILE A 116 -0.09 -6.76 16.95
C ILE A 116 -0.12 -7.91 17.96
N TYR A 117 -0.94 -8.93 17.68
CA TYR A 117 -1.11 -10.13 18.51
C TYR A 117 -1.27 -11.38 17.66
N GLU A 118 -0.92 -12.55 18.19
CA GLU A 118 -1.22 -13.84 17.57
C GLU A 118 -2.69 -14.20 17.69
N GLY A 119 -3.27 -14.70 16.63
CA GLY A 119 -4.64 -15.20 16.58
C GLY A 119 -4.83 -16.32 15.57
N LEU A 120 -5.90 -17.09 15.73
CA LEU A 120 -6.33 -18.06 14.73
C LEU A 120 -7.16 -17.32 13.68
N TYR A 121 -6.78 -17.44 12.44
CA TYR A 121 -7.57 -16.93 11.31
C TYR A 121 -8.30 -18.10 10.64
N GLU A 122 -9.61 -17.97 10.56
CA GLU A 122 -10.46 -18.92 9.86
C GLU A 122 -11.36 -18.16 8.89
N GLY A 123 -11.34 -18.54 7.63
CA GLY A 123 -12.17 -17.87 6.64
C GLY A 123 -11.99 -18.38 5.22
N TRP A 124 -12.79 -17.82 4.32
CA TRP A 124 -12.76 -18.11 2.91
C TRP A 124 -11.69 -17.27 2.20
N TYR A 125 -10.59 -17.88 1.80
CA TYR A 125 -9.48 -17.19 1.15
C TYR A 125 -9.62 -17.21 -0.37
N CYS A 126 -9.63 -16.04 -1.00
CA CYS A 126 -9.56 -15.90 -2.44
C CYS A 126 -8.12 -15.63 -2.87
N GLU A 127 -7.52 -16.58 -3.58
CA GLU A 127 -6.13 -16.47 -4.06
C GLU A 127 -5.91 -15.28 -5.00
N SER A 128 -6.92 -14.93 -5.82
CA SER A 128 -6.82 -13.82 -6.78
C SER A 128 -6.90 -12.44 -6.13
N CYS A 129 -7.65 -12.32 -5.01
CA CYS A 129 -7.70 -11.09 -4.21
C CYS A 129 -6.57 -11.00 -3.21
N GLU A 130 -5.93 -12.14 -2.90
CA GLU A 130 -5.03 -12.30 -1.75
C GLU A 130 -5.69 -11.84 -0.43
N ALA A 131 -7.00 -12.10 -0.32
CA ALA A 131 -7.82 -11.63 0.79
C ALA A 131 -8.77 -12.72 1.28
N PHE A 132 -9.07 -12.63 2.57
CA PHE A 132 -10.08 -13.46 3.21
C PHE A 132 -11.45 -12.78 3.17
N TYR A 133 -12.47 -13.61 3.18
CA TYR A 133 -13.89 -13.23 3.20
C TYR A 133 -14.62 -14.03 4.28
N THR A 134 -15.57 -13.36 4.90
CA THR A 134 -16.58 -14.08 5.70
C THR A 134 -17.62 -14.70 4.77
N GLU A 135 -18.42 -15.63 5.25
CA GLU A 135 -19.48 -16.24 4.45
C GLU A 135 -20.50 -15.20 3.93
N LYS A 136 -20.70 -14.12 4.70
CA LYS A 136 -21.59 -13.01 4.33
C LYS A 136 -21.05 -12.14 3.18
N ASP A 137 -19.76 -12.14 2.98
CA ASP A 137 -19.10 -11.35 1.92
C ASP A 137 -19.10 -12.07 0.58
N LEU A 138 -19.43 -13.36 0.57
CA LEU A 138 -19.48 -14.16 -0.65
C LEU A 138 -20.81 -13.95 -1.38
N VAL A 139 -20.75 -13.88 -2.69
CA VAL A 139 -21.92 -13.84 -3.57
C VAL A 139 -22.11 -15.23 -4.17
N GLU A 140 -23.19 -15.92 -3.79
CA GLU A 140 -23.46 -17.32 -4.20
C GLU A 140 -22.29 -18.28 -3.90
N GLY A 141 -21.58 -18.06 -2.77
CA GLY A 141 -20.41 -18.85 -2.37
C GLY A 141 -19.14 -18.56 -3.18
N LEU A 142 -19.14 -17.50 -3.98
CA LEU A 142 -18.02 -17.07 -4.81
C LEU A 142 -17.46 -15.73 -4.35
N CYS A 143 -16.19 -15.47 -4.65
CA CYS A 143 -15.55 -14.18 -4.44
C CYS A 143 -16.30 -13.08 -5.23
N PRO A 144 -16.72 -11.97 -4.59
CA PRO A 144 -17.50 -10.92 -5.24
C PRO A 144 -16.76 -10.22 -6.39
N HIS A 145 -15.42 -10.21 -6.34
CA HIS A 145 -14.59 -9.52 -7.34
C HIS A 145 -14.17 -10.42 -8.50
N HIS A 146 -13.76 -11.66 -8.22
CA HIS A 146 -13.19 -12.57 -9.22
C HIS A 146 -14.12 -13.69 -9.63
N LYS A 147 -15.28 -13.85 -8.95
CA LYS A 147 -16.25 -14.94 -9.19
C LYS A 147 -15.62 -16.33 -9.15
N THR A 148 -14.52 -16.48 -8.43
CA THR A 148 -13.84 -17.75 -8.17
C THR A 148 -14.28 -18.32 -6.83
N LYS A 149 -14.28 -19.65 -6.68
CA LYS A 149 -14.59 -20.32 -5.42
C LYS A 149 -13.41 -20.16 -4.45
N PRO A 150 -13.57 -19.49 -3.32
CA PRO A 150 -12.51 -19.38 -2.33
C PRO A 150 -12.30 -20.71 -1.59
N LYS A 151 -11.11 -20.85 -0.97
CA LYS A 151 -10.76 -22.01 -0.15
C LYS A 151 -10.94 -21.65 1.32
N TRP A 152 -11.50 -22.57 2.12
CA TRP A 152 -11.49 -22.42 3.58
C TRP A 152 -10.08 -22.65 4.10
N LEU A 153 -9.55 -21.68 4.83
CA LEU A 153 -8.26 -21.80 5.50
C LEU A 153 -8.43 -21.53 6.99
N SER A 154 -7.67 -22.27 7.79
CA SER A 154 -7.51 -22.05 9.23
C SER A 154 -6.00 -22.04 9.50
N GLU A 155 -5.48 -20.90 9.88
CA GLU A 155 -4.06 -20.73 10.15
C GLU A 155 -3.81 -19.77 11.32
N LYS A 156 -2.69 -19.98 12.04
CA LYS A 156 -2.24 -18.98 13.01
C LYS A 156 -1.57 -17.84 12.26
N ASN A 157 -2.03 -16.63 12.55
CA ASN A 157 -1.49 -15.40 11.97
C ASN A 157 -1.31 -14.33 13.03
N PHE A 158 -0.56 -13.31 12.68
CA PHE A 158 -0.51 -12.08 13.46
C PHE A 158 -1.59 -11.13 12.98
N PHE A 159 -2.27 -10.48 13.93
CA PHE A 159 -3.37 -9.53 13.70
C PHE A 159 -2.99 -8.16 14.20
N PHE A 160 -3.36 -7.13 13.45
CA PHE A 160 -3.30 -5.74 13.88
C PHE A 160 -4.65 -5.30 14.42
N LYS A 161 -4.67 -4.70 15.61
CA LYS A 161 -5.87 -4.18 16.29
C LYS A 161 -6.44 -2.94 15.61
N LEU A 162 -6.89 -3.10 14.36
CA LEU A 162 -7.43 -1.99 13.58
C LEU A 162 -8.72 -1.43 14.21
N SER A 163 -9.53 -2.28 14.84
CA SER A 163 -10.74 -1.91 15.57
C SER A 163 -10.50 -0.85 16.65
N LYS A 164 -9.35 -0.89 17.32
CA LYS A 164 -8.92 0.11 18.33
C LYS A 164 -8.87 1.53 17.76
N TYR A 165 -8.61 1.67 16.46
CA TYR A 165 -8.40 2.95 15.79
C TYR A 165 -9.66 3.53 15.16
N GLN A 166 -10.82 2.88 15.30
CA GLN A 166 -12.08 3.36 14.72
C GLN A 166 -12.43 4.79 15.15
N GLN A 167 -12.48 5.05 16.45
CA GLN A 167 -12.81 6.38 16.95
C GLN A 167 -11.70 7.42 16.68
N PRO A 168 -10.42 7.14 16.95
CA PRO A 168 -9.34 8.06 16.61
C PRO A 168 -9.33 8.47 15.12
N LEU A 169 -9.60 7.55 14.20
CA LEU A 169 -9.67 7.84 12.77
C LEU A 169 -10.87 8.73 12.43
N LEU A 170 -12.06 8.43 12.97
CA LEU A 170 -13.25 9.25 12.75
C LEU A 170 -13.04 10.69 13.24
N GLU A 171 -12.48 10.86 14.43
CA GLU A 171 -12.18 12.17 14.99
C GLU A 171 -11.16 12.92 14.15
N TYR A 172 -10.08 12.27 13.76
CA TYR A 172 -9.04 12.88 12.92
C TYR A 172 -9.59 13.32 11.56
N ILE A 173 -10.31 12.45 10.85
CA ILE A 173 -10.84 12.75 9.51
C ILE A 173 -11.87 13.89 9.56
N ARG A 174 -12.68 13.96 10.63
CA ARG A 174 -13.66 15.05 10.81
C ARG A 174 -13.00 16.39 11.13
N GLN A 175 -11.90 16.38 11.89
CA GLN A 175 -11.13 17.58 12.23
C GLN A 175 -10.23 18.07 11.09
N HIS A 176 -9.85 17.16 10.17
CA HIS A 176 -8.94 17.41 9.05
C HIS A 176 -9.61 17.09 7.70
N PRO A 177 -10.55 17.94 7.23
CA PRO A 177 -11.27 17.66 5.98
C PRO A 177 -10.37 17.61 4.74
N GLU A 178 -9.16 18.18 4.81
CA GLU A 178 -8.11 18.12 3.78
C GLU A 178 -7.37 16.79 3.74
N PHE A 179 -7.50 15.95 4.77
CA PHE A 179 -6.77 14.68 4.85
C PHE A 179 -7.17 13.71 3.73
N ILE A 180 -8.45 13.68 3.35
CA ILE A 180 -8.95 12.80 2.27
C ILE A 180 -9.63 13.63 1.19
N LEU A 181 -9.08 13.60 -0.01
CA LEU A 181 -9.61 14.30 -1.18
C LEU A 181 -9.83 13.34 -2.37
N PRO A 182 -10.79 13.64 -3.23
CA PRO A 182 -11.86 14.63 -3.08
C PRO A 182 -12.88 14.24 -2.01
N GLU A 183 -13.79 15.16 -1.68
CA GLU A 183 -14.80 14.97 -0.62
C GLU A 183 -15.60 13.67 -0.74
N ILE A 184 -15.92 13.25 -1.96
CA ILE A 184 -16.65 11.98 -2.18
C ILE A 184 -15.88 10.79 -1.59
N ARG A 185 -14.54 10.78 -1.66
CA ARG A 185 -13.71 9.72 -1.07
C ARG A 185 -13.71 9.79 0.45
N ARG A 186 -13.65 11.00 1.01
CA ARG A 186 -13.76 11.20 2.45
C ARG A 186 -15.09 10.64 2.98
N ASN A 187 -16.20 10.96 2.30
CA ASN A 187 -17.51 10.48 2.72
C ASN A 187 -17.65 8.94 2.61
N GLU A 188 -17.04 8.31 1.61
CA GLU A 188 -16.97 6.84 1.49
C GLU A 188 -16.20 6.22 2.65
N ILE A 189 -15.05 6.79 3.00
CA ILE A 189 -14.21 6.30 4.11
C ILE A 189 -14.89 6.51 5.46
N LEU A 190 -15.52 7.67 5.69
CA LEU A 190 -16.27 7.90 6.94
C LEU A 190 -17.37 6.85 7.12
N ARG A 191 -18.17 6.57 6.09
CA ARG A 191 -19.21 5.53 6.14
C ARG A 191 -18.61 4.13 6.41
N LEU A 192 -17.47 3.82 5.79
CA LEU A 192 -16.78 2.55 6.02
C LEU A 192 -16.39 2.40 7.50
N ILE A 193 -15.78 3.44 8.09
CA ILE A 193 -15.32 3.40 9.49
C ILE A 193 -16.52 3.40 10.45
N GLU A 194 -17.58 4.17 10.17
CA GLU A 194 -18.81 4.19 10.96
C GLU A 194 -19.53 2.84 10.97
N GLY A 195 -19.37 2.05 9.92
CA GLY A 195 -19.88 0.68 9.82
C GLY A 195 -19.18 -0.34 10.72
N GLY A 196 -18.08 0.06 11.35
CA GLY A 196 -17.25 -0.78 12.21
C GLY A 196 -15.96 -1.24 11.53
N LEU A 197 -14.88 -1.33 12.31
CA LEU A 197 -13.60 -1.86 11.87
C LEU A 197 -13.28 -3.14 12.66
N ASP A 198 -12.96 -4.20 11.93
CA ASP A 198 -12.44 -5.45 12.49
C ASP A 198 -10.91 -5.45 12.47
N ASP A 199 -10.31 -6.24 13.37
CA ASP A 199 -8.87 -6.50 13.34
C ASP A 199 -8.49 -7.24 12.07
N ILE A 200 -7.32 -6.94 11.53
CA ILE A 200 -6.85 -7.48 10.26
C ILE A 200 -5.64 -8.37 10.42
N SER A 201 -5.58 -9.47 9.69
CA SER A 201 -4.39 -10.30 9.62
C SER A 201 -3.28 -9.58 8.85
N VAL A 202 -2.08 -9.50 9.45
CA VAL A 202 -0.91 -8.78 8.92
C VAL A 202 0.27 -9.69 8.63
N SER A 203 0.08 -10.99 8.72
CA SER A 203 1.07 -11.99 8.32
C SER A 203 0.46 -13.12 7.50
N ARG A 204 1.32 -13.90 6.87
CA ARG A 204 0.97 -15.15 6.18
C ARG A 204 2.00 -16.20 6.49
N SER A 205 1.53 -17.43 6.78
CA SER A 205 2.38 -18.61 6.93
C SER A 205 2.59 -19.33 5.60
N GLY A 206 3.73 -20.02 5.45
CA GLY A 206 3.99 -20.88 4.29
C GLY A 206 4.24 -20.14 2.96
N PHE A 207 4.49 -18.84 2.99
CA PHE A 207 4.88 -18.05 1.81
C PHE A 207 6.40 -18.00 1.66
N GLU A 208 6.87 -18.26 0.43
CA GLU A 208 8.30 -18.27 0.09
C GLU A 208 8.83 -16.90 -0.36
N TRP A 209 7.93 -15.97 -0.74
CA TRP A 209 8.26 -14.67 -1.32
C TRP A 209 7.60 -13.54 -0.54
N GLY A 210 8.38 -12.85 0.29
CA GLY A 210 7.92 -11.79 1.18
C GLY A 210 8.97 -11.44 2.23
N ILE A 211 8.65 -10.50 3.09
CA ILE A 211 9.54 -10.08 4.19
C ILE A 211 9.23 -10.91 5.43
N SER A 212 10.18 -11.70 5.87
CA SER A 212 10.03 -12.51 7.10
C SER A 212 9.83 -11.65 8.33
N LEU A 213 8.97 -12.09 9.24
CA LEU A 213 8.76 -11.40 10.51
C LEU A 213 10.03 -11.46 11.37
N PRO A 214 10.35 -10.38 12.11
CA PRO A 214 11.55 -10.33 12.94
C PRO A 214 11.65 -11.43 13.99
N ASN A 215 10.50 -11.82 14.55
CA ASN A 215 10.42 -12.76 15.67
C ASN A 215 9.87 -14.13 15.30
N ASP A 216 9.40 -14.31 14.05
CA ASP A 216 8.89 -15.59 13.55
C ASP A 216 9.19 -15.73 12.04
N PRO A 217 10.32 -16.35 11.67
CA PRO A 217 10.71 -16.51 10.27
C PRO A 217 9.82 -17.47 9.47
N THR A 218 8.87 -18.17 10.11
CA THR A 218 7.89 -19.04 9.43
C THR A 218 6.75 -18.24 8.81
N HIS A 219 6.66 -16.95 9.16
CA HIS A 219 5.69 -16.01 8.62
C HIS A 219 6.37 -14.90 7.81
N VAL A 220 5.66 -14.42 6.80
CA VAL A 220 5.99 -13.18 6.08
C VAL A 220 4.95 -12.10 6.39
N VAL A 221 5.37 -10.85 6.28
CA VAL A 221 4.46 -9.70 6.39
C VAL A 221 3.45 -9.75 5.25
N TYR A 222 2.18 -9.49 5.55
CA TYR A 222 1.12 -9.42 4.55
C TYR A 222 1.36 -8.28 3.56
N VAL A 223 1.18 -8.56 2.27
CA VAL A 223 1.57 -7.67 1.17
C VAL A 223 1.06 -6.22 1.33
N TRP A 224 -0.17 -6.00 1.75
CA TRP A 224 -0.69 -4.64 1.94
C TRP A 224 -0.11 -3.93 3.16
N PHE A 225 0.23 -4.66 4.22
CA PHE A 225 0.92 -4.10 5.38
C PHE A 225 2.36 -3.74 5.04
N ASP A 226 3.03 -4.59 4.27
CA ASP A 226 4.35 -4.38 3.70
C ASP A 226 4.36 -3.16 2.75
N ALA A 227 3.50 -3.18 1.73
CA ALA A 227 3.45 -2.17 0.69
C ALA A 227 3.31 -0.74 1.23
N LEU A 228 2.48 -0.51 2.27
CA LEU A 228 2.26 0.83 2.83
C LEU A 228 3.52 1.44 3.44
N ILE A 229 4.46 0.63 3.90
CA ILE A 229 5.70 1.07 4.54
C ILE A 229 6.70 1.69 3.54
N ASN A 230 6.49 1.50 2.24
CA ASN A 230 7.34 2.07 1.20
C ASN A 230 7.50 3.60 1.36
N TYR A 231 6.47 4.29 1.80
CA TYR A 231 6.47 5.74 2.01
C TYR A 231 7.43 6.22 3.11
N LEU A 232 7.65 5.40 4.13
CA LEU A 232 8.66 5.66 5.17
C LEU A 232 10.05 5.27 4.69
N THR A 233 10.14 4.14 3.95
CA THR A 233 11.41 3.65 3.39
C THR A 233 12.07 4.70 2.51
N ALA A 234 11.31 5.31 1.60
CA ALA A 234 11.81 6.29 0.63
C ALA A 234 12.47 7.51 1.28
N VAL A 235 12.14 7.78 2.53
CA VAL A 235 12.66 8.93 3.28
C VAL A 235 13.58 8.55 4.43
N GLY A 236 14.05 7.28 4.48
CA GLY A 236 15.12 6.87 5.39
C GLY A 236 14.68 6.45 6.79
N TYR A 237 13.43 6.01 6.99
CA TYR A 237 12.91 5.61 8.30
C TYR A 237 13.78 4.60 9.04
N ALA A 238 14.40 3.67 8.33
CA ALA A 238 15.23 2.64 8.95
C ALA A 238 16.68 3.06 9.18
N ASP A 239 17.26 3.81 8.25
CA ASP A 239 18.70 3.97 8.07
C ASP A 239 19.19 5.41 8.04
N ASP A 240 18.32 6.41 7.82
CA ASP A 240 18.68 7.83 7.75
C ASP A 240 17.68 8.72 8.52
N PRO A 241 17.85 8.86 9.85
CA PRO A 241 16.96 9.69 10.68
C PRO A 241 16.90 11.15 10.24
N ALA A 242 17.99 11.72 9.74
CA ALA A 242 18.03 13.11 9.30
C ALA A 242 17.20 13.33 8.03
N ARG A 243 17.28 12.38 7.08
CA ARG A 243 16.43 12.37 5.88
C ARG A 243 14.98 12.14 6.24
N PHE A 244 14.69 11.25 7.20
CA PHE A 244 13.35 11.00 7.68
C PHE A 244 12.72 12.25 8.30
N GLU A 245 13.40 12.91 9.22
CA GLU A 245 12.95 14.17 9.84
C GLU A 245 12.79 15.29 8.81
N LYS A 246 13.66 15.31 7.80
CA LYS A 246 13.56 16.28 6.71
C LYS A 246 12.27 16.11 5.90
N TRP A 247 11.86 14.89 5.55
CA TRP A 247 10.80 14.66 4.56
C TRP A 247 9.47 14.21 5.15
N TRP A 248 9.48 13.46 6.26
CA TRP A 248 8.23 13.00 6.85
C TRP A 248 7.55 14.11 7.69
N PRO A 249 6.22 14.26 7.67
CA PRO A 249 5.24 13.48 6.92
C PRO A 249 5.10 13.90 5.45
N ALA A 250 4.58 12.98 4.64
CA ALA A 250 4.26 13.25 3.24
C ALA A 250 3.21 14.36 3.12
N ASN A 251 3.36 15.22 2.11
CA ASN A 251 2.37 16.24 1.80
C ASN A 251 1.15 15.65 1.08
N VAL A 252 1.40 14.74 0.12
CA VAL A 252 0.30 14.12 -0.64
C VAL A 252 0.67 12.68 -1.02
N HIS A 253 -0.24 11.75 -0.75
CA HIS A 253 -0.29 10.44 -1.38
C HIS A 253 -1.32 10.49 -2.52
N VAL A 254 -0.90 10.36 -3.78
CA VAL A 254 -1.78 10.25 -4.94
C VAL A 254 -2.02 8.79 -5.23
N ILE A 255 -3.28 8.35 -5.20
CA ILE A 255 -3.64 6.93 -5.29
C ILE A 255 -4.93 6.72 -6.09
N GLY A 256 -5.15 5.51 -6.59
CA GLY A 256 -6.43 5.10 -7.14
C GLY A 256 -7.52 4.97 -6.05
N LYS A 257 -8.76 5.25 -6.41
CA LYS A 257 -9.90 5.19 -5.47
C LYS A 257 -10.14 3.79 -4.88
N ASP A 258 -9.70 2.75 -5.54
CA ASP A 258 -9.85 1.33 -5.14
C ASP A 258 -8.99 0.96 -3.93
N ILE A 259 -7.93 1.72 -3.66
CA ILE A 259 -7.03 1.49 -2.55
C ILE A 259 -7.13 2.54 -1.42
N THR A 260 -8.18 3.38 -1.46
CA THR A 260 -8.41 4.39 -0.41
C THR A 260 -8.60 3.78 0.97
N ARG A 261 -9.19 2.57 1.09
CA ARG A 261 -9.30 1.86 2.37
C ARG A 261 -7.94 1.63 3.02
N PHE A 262 -6.95 1.22 2.26
CA PHE A 262 -5.61 0.96 2.76
C PHE A 262 -4.91 2.25 3.22
N HIS A 263 -5.00 3.33 2.42
CA HIS A 263 -4.29 4.58 2.67
C HIS A 263 -4.98 5.53 3.65
N CYS A 264 -6.31 5.40 3.82
CA CYS A 264 -7.08 6.28 4.69
C CYS A 264 -7.55 5.63 5.98
N VAL A 265 -7.39 4.30 6.12
CA VAL A 265 -7.79 3.56 7.33
C VAL A 265 -6.61 2.79 7.90
N ILE A 266 -6.03 1.84 7.16
CA ILE A 266 -4.97 0.96 7.68
C ILE A 266 -3.69 1.75 7.90
N TRP A 267 -3.24 2.50 6.91
CA TRP A 267 -2.01 3.28 6.97
C TRP A 267 -1.98 4.29 8.13
N PRO A 268 -2.97 5.18 8.28
CA PRO A 268 -2.97 6.09 9.42
C PRO A 268 -3.09 5.36 10.77
N ALA A 269 -3.80 4.23 10.87
CA ALA A 269 -3.85 3.44 12.09
C ALA A 269 -2.47 2.86 12.47
N MET A 270 -1.70 2.36 11.48
CA MET A 270 -0.31 1.89 11.70
C MET A 270 0.57 3.01 12.23
N LEU A 271 0.48 4.21 11.65
CA LEU A 271 1.24 5.39 12.08
C LEU A 271 0.83 5.85 13.48
N MET A 272 -0.47 5.90 13.77
CA MET A 272 -0.99 6.25 15.11
C MET A 272 -0.48 5.28 16.17
N SER A 273 -0.39 3.98 15.85
CA SER A 273 0.09 2.95 16.80
C SER A 273 1.50 3.22 17.31
N VAL A 274 2.35 3.81 16.50
CA VAL A 274 3.75 4.12 16.85
C VAL A 274 4.00 5.61 17.07
N GLY A 275 2.95 6.43 17.12
CA GLY A 275 3.05 7.87 17.36
C GLY A 275 3.72 8.66 16.23
N LEU A 276 3.71 8.16 15.01
CA LEU A 276 4.22 8.88 13.85
C LEU A 276 3.15 9.84 13.30
N ALA A 277 3.61 10.99 12.77
CA ALA A 277 2.73 11.96 12.13
C ALA A 277 2.05 11.33 10.89
N LEU A 278 0.79 11.70 10.65
CA LEU A 278 0.04 11.25 9.49
C LEU A 278 0.42 12.07 8.24
N PRO A 279 0.28 11.52 7.01
CA PRO A 279 0.37 12.31 5.79
C PRO A 279 -0.69 13.41 5.79
N LYS A 280 -0.39 14.56 5.17
CA LYS A 280 -1.30 15.70 5.19
C LYS A 280 -2.54 15.46 4.32
N THR A 281 -2.35 14.81 3.16
CA THR A 281 -3.46 14.54 2.23
C THR A 281 -3.28 13.19 1.56
N VAL A 282 -4.37 12.46 1.41
CA VAL A 282 -4.53 11.31 0.51
C VAL A 282 -5.50 11.70 -0.59
N PHE A 283 -5.02 11.77 -1.82
CA PHE A 283 -5.83 12.11 -2.98
C PHE A 283 -6.21 10.85 -3.77
N GLY A 284 -7.48 10.45 -3.68
CA GLY A 284 -8.02 9.27 -4.37
C GLY A 284 -8.65 9.62 -5.72
N HIS A 285 -7.89 9.43 -6.83
CA HIS A 285 -8.40 9.70 -8.17
C HIS A 285 -9.38 8.63 -8.68
N GLY A 286 -10.22 9.01 -9.65
CA GLY A 286 -11.16 8.10 -10.31
C GLY A 286 -10.50 7.16 -11.31
N PHE A 287 -11.27 6.17 -11.81
CA PHE A 287 -10.83 5.32 -12.92
C PHE A 287 -10.97 6.03 -14.26
N VAL A 288 -10.15 5.63 -15.23
CA VAL A 288 -10.31 6.02 -16.62
C VAL A 288 -11.33 5.08 -17.28
N TYR A 289 -12.32 5.66 -17.96
CA TYR A 289 -13.36 4.91 -18.67
C TYR A 289 -13.31 5.22 -20.16
N LEU A 290 -13.57 4.23 -20.98
CA LEU A 290 -13.80 4.37 -22.39
C LEU A 290 -15.14 3.71 -22.74
N LYS A 291 -16.08 4.47 -23.34
CA LYS A 291 -17.43 4.00 -23.71
C LYS A 291 -18.19 3.31 -22.57
N GLY A 292 -17.99 3.77 -21.32
CA GLY A 292 -18.66 3.23 -20.13
C GLY A 292 -17.95 2.03 -19.48
N GLU A 293 -16.90 1.50 -20.07
CA GLU A 293 -16.10 0.41 -19.49
C GLU A 293 -14.83 0.95 -18.82
N LYS A 294 -14.50 0.40 -17.64
CA LYS A 294 -13.24 0.72 -16.95
C LYS A 294 -12.08 0.24 -17.83
N MET A 295 -11.19 1.17 -18.16
CA MET A 295 -9.94 0.80 -18.84
C MET A 295 -9.04 0.04 -17.87
N SER A 296 -8.81 -1.21 -18.19
CA SER A 296 -7.85 -2.10 -17.55
C SER A 296 -6.88 -2.65 -18.59
N LYS A 297 -6.07 -3.62 -18.20
CA LYS A 297 -5.08 -4.26 -19.08
C LYS A 297 -5.65 -4.72 -20.41
#